data_679a7744cd8c8822aae4f40931fe7bf8
#
_entry.id   679a7744cd8c8822aae4f40931fe7bf8
#
_cell.length_a   1.000
_cell.length_b   1.000
_cell.length_c   1.000
_cell.angle_alpha   90.00
_cell.angle_beta   90.00
_cell.angle_gamma   90.00
#
_symmetry.space_group_name_H-M   'P 1'
#
loop_
_entity.id
_entity.type
_entity.pdbx_description
1 polymer ?
#
loop_
_entity_poly.entity_id
_entity_poly.type
_entity_poly.pdbx_seq_one_letter_code
_entity_poly.pdbx_strand_id
1 'polypeptide(L)'
;VRGRQVDCRVMRPEISAALEDLDSTLTTIEKVMDPEEMSARVRELEQQASDPGLWDDPDHAQQVTSELSAVQGKLRKIEDLRQRLSDLPIMYELSEEEGDGDEVVDEELSDLREQIEALEVTTMLSGAYDQREAVINIRSGAGGVDAADWAEMLMRMYTRWAEKNGHKVDVYDISY
;
A
#
# COMPACT_ATOMS: atom_id res chain seq x y z
N VAL A 1 -3.98 -8.57 -32.63
CA VAL A 1 -2.98 -9.39 -31.93
C VAL A 1 -3.78 -10.29 -31.04
N ARG A 2 -3.87 -11.60 -31.34
CA ARG A 2 -4.58 -12.58 -30.52
C ARG A 2 -3.76 -12.75 -29.24
N GLY A 3 -4.33 -12.39 -28.08
CA GLY A 3 -3.78 -12.73 -26.79
C GLY A 3 -3.56 -14.26 -26.74
N ARG A 4 -2.33 -14.66 -26.50
CA ARG A 4 -1.97 -16.03 -26.25
C ARG A 4 -2.56 -16.37 -24.88
N GLN A 5 -3.63 -17.13 -24.87
CA GLN A 5 -4.20 -17.69 -23.66
C GLN A 5 -3.17 -18.67 -23.10
N VAL A 6 -2.49 -18.30 -22.03
CA VAL A 6 -1.53 -19.15 -21.35
C VAL A 6 -2.30 -20.36 -20.81
N ASP A 7 -1.92 -21.54 -21.24
CA ASP A 7 -2.60 -22.78 -20.88
C ASP A 7 -2.20 -23.17 -19.44
N CYS A 8 -3.02 -22.81 -18.44
CA CYS A 8 -2.81 -23.10 -17.01
C CYS A 8 -2.65 -24.59 -16.67
N ARG A 9 -2.55 -25.46 -17.67
CA ARG A 9 -2.42 -26.92 -17.45
C ARG A 9 -1.02 -27.38 -17.03
N VAL A 10 -0.03 -26.52 -17.14
CA VAL A 10 1.38 -26.85 -16.81
C VAL A 10 1.79 -26.34 -15.44
N MET A 11 1.11 -25.31 -14.92
CA MET A 11 1.45 -24.71 -13.63
C MET A 11 1.01 -25.57 -12.44
N ARG A 12 1.81 -25.59 -11.37
CA ARG A 12 1.43 -26.27 -10.10
C ARG A 12 0.05 -25.77 -9.64
N PRO A 13 -0.89 -26.69 -9.25
CA PRO A 13 -2.25 -26.30 -8.86
C PRO A 13 -2.28 -25.27 -7.71
N GLU A 14 -1.29 -25.32 -6.82
CA GLU A 14 -1.15 -24.42 -5.68
C GLU A 14 -0.82 -22.99 -6.12
N ILE A 15 0.07 -22.82 -7.09
CA ILE A 15 0.42 -21.52 -7.66
C ILE A 15 -0.77 -20.96 -8.44
N SER A 16 -1.44 -21.81 -9.25
CA SER A 16 -2.62 -21.39 -10.02
C SER A 16 -3.75 -20.88 -9.11
N ALA A 17 -4.04 -21.61 -8.03
CA ALA A 17 -5.05 -21.20 -7.05
C ALA A 17 -4.66 -19.88 -6.32
N ALA A 18 -3.38 -19.73 -5.97
CA ALA A 18 -2.89 -18.50 -5.33
C ALA A 18 -2.99 -17.29 -6.28
N LEU A 19 -2.67 -17.48 -7.57
CA LEU A 19 -2.81 -16.42 -8.58
C LEU A 19 -4.27 -15.99 -8.78
N GLU A 20 -5.20 -16.94 -8.83
CA GLU A 20 -6.62 -16.62 -8.95
C GLU A 20 -7.14 -15.84 -7.75
N ASP A 21 -6.70 -16.20 -6.53
CA ASP A 21 -7.08 -15.51 -5.30
C ASP A 21 -6.53 -14.07 -5.27
N LEU A 22 -5.24 -13.91 -5.58
CA LEU A 22 -4.60 -12.59 -5.65
C LEU A 22 -5.19 -11.71 -6.76
N ASP A 23 -5.52 -12.28 -7.93
CA ASP A 23 -6.17 -11.56 -9.03
C ASP A 23 -7.56 -11.07 -8.63
N SER A 24 -8.34 -11.90 -7.95
CA SER A 24 -9.65 -11.54 -7.42
C SER A 24 -9.57 -10.41 -6.39
N THR A 25 -8.60 -10.48 -5.47
CA THR A 25 -8.37 -9.46 -4.45
C THR A 25 -7.93 -8.15 -5.09
N LEU A 26 -6.94 -8.17 -5.98
CA LEU A 26 -6.45 -6.98 -6.68
C LEU A 26 -7.56 -6.35 -7.55
N THR A 27 -8.37 -7.15 -8.23
CA THR A 27 -9.54 -6.67 -8.99
C THR A 27 -10.57 -5.96 -8.09
N THR A 28 -10.75 -6.44 -6.85
CA THR A 28 -11.64 -5.80 -5.89
C THR A 28 -11.06 -4.46 -5.41
N ILE A 29 -9.77 -4.41 -5.15
CA ILE A 29 -9.05 -3.17 -4.82
C ILE A 29 -9.16 -2.15 -5.96
N GLU A 30 -8.93 -2.55 -7.20
CA GLU A 30 -9.05 -1.70 -8.39
C GLU A 30 -10.46 -1.11 -8.55
N LYS A 31 -11.51 -1.88 -8.27
CA LYS A 31 -12.89 -1.37 -8.32
C LYS A 31 -13.17 -0.29 -7.26
N VAL A 32 -12.52 -0.38 -6.10
CA VAL A 32 -12.68 0.61 -5.02
C VAL A 32 -11.85 1.84 -5.27
N MET A 33 -10.61 1.66 -5.75
CA MET A 33 -9.65 2.75 -5.96
C MET A 33 -9.85 3.51 -7.27
N ASP A 34 -10.54 2.91 -8.25
CA ASP A 34 -10.81 3.44 -9.59
C ASP A 34 -9.55 4.03 -10.28
N PRO A 35 -8.67 3.17 -10.85
CA PRO A 35 -7.46 3.63 -11.53
C PRO A 35 -7.72 4.58 -12.70
N GLU A 36 -8.89 4.50 -13.34
CA GLU A 36 -9.27 5.40 -14.43
C GLU A 36 -9.53 6.82 -13.91
N GLU A 37 -10.26 6.94 -12.80
CA GLU A 37 -10.50 8.22 -12.12
C GLU A 37 -9.18 8.78 -11.57
N MET A 38 -8.32 7.94 -10.97
CA MET A 38 -7.00 8.35 -10.51
C MET A 38 -6.12 8.88 -11.65
N SER A 39 -6.13 8.22 -12.82
CA SER A 39 -5.40 8.66 -14.01
C SER A 39 -5.93 10.00 -14.55
N ALA A 40 -7.25 10.21 -14.48
CA ALA A 40 -7.86 11.49 -14.85
C ALA A 40 -7.43 12.60 -13.88
N ARG A 41 -7.41 12.30 -12.57
CA ARG A 41 -6.96 13.23 -11.53
C ARG A 41 -5.48 13.60 -11.67
N VAL A 42 -4.62 12.63 -11.98
CA VAL A 42 -3.20 12.88 -12.27
C VAL A 42 -3.04 13.88 -13.41
N ARG A 43 -3.74 13.68 -14.53
CA ARG A 43 -3.68 14.61 -15.67
C ARG A 43 -4.14 16.01 -15.33
N GLU A 44 -5.19 16.15 -14.53
CA GLU A 44 -5.67 17.43 -14.05
C GLU A 44 -4.63 18.14 -13.18
N LEU A 45 -4.04 17.44 -12.22
CA LEU A 45 -3.01 17.98 -11.32
C LEU A 45 -1.71 18.32 -12.09
N GLU A 46 -1.32 17.53 -13.08
CA GLU A 46 -0.19 17.84 -13.98
C GLU A 46 -0.43 19.11 -14.78
N GLN A 47 -1.67 19.32 -15.24
CA GLN A 47 -2.03 20.56 -15.93
C GLN A 47 -1.95 21.76 -14.99
N GLN A 48 -2.42 21.63 -13.74
CA GLN A 48 -2.30 22.68 -12.72
C GLN A 48 -0.83 22.94 -12.37
N ALA A 49 -0.02 21.89 -12.20
CA ALA A 49 1.40 22.01 -11.89
C ALA A 49 2.22 22.67 -13.04
N SER A 50 1.70 22.60 -14.27
CA SER A 50 2.32 23.23 -15.45
C SER A 50 1.98 24.71 -15.60
N ASP A 51 1.02 25.24 -14.80
CA ASP A 51 0.67 26.66 -14.83
C ASP A 51 1.76 27.48 -14.11
N PRO A 52 2.41 28.44 -14.81
CA PRO A 52 3.37 29.32 -14.17
C PRO A 52 2.82 30.11 -12.97
N GLY A 53 1.51 30.46 -12.99
CA GLY A 53 0.85 31.17 -11.91
C GLY A 53 0.69 30.39 -10.63
N LEU A 54 0.81 29.05 -10.67
CA LEU A 54 0.76 28.22 -9.47
C LEU A 54 1.84 28.58 -8.46
N TRP A 55 3.02 28.97 -8.93
CA TRP A 55 4.21 29.24 -8.10
C TRP A 55 4.15 30.62 -7.41
N ASP A 56 3.16 31.43 -7.74
CA ASP A 56 2.90 32.72 -7.05
C ASP A 56 2.29 32.48 -5.65
N ASP A 57 1.69 31.30 -5.41
CA ASP A 57 1.15 30.87 -4.11
C ASP A 57 1.85 29.56 -3.66
N PRO A 58 2.88 29.65 -2.80
CA PRO A 58 3.65 28.48 -2.36
C PRO A 58 2.82 27.44 -1.61
N ASP A 59 1.79 27.84 -0.85
CA ASP A 59 0.96 26.92 -0.08
C ASP A 59 0.07 26.10 -1.03
N HIS A 60 -0.51 26.76 -2.04
CA HIS A 60 -1.28 26.08 -3.07
C HIS A 60 -0.41 25.17 -3.94
N ALA A 61 0.78 25.62 -4.33
CA ALA A 61 1.74 24.82 -5.08
C ALA A 61 2.15 23.55 -4.32
N GLN A 62 2.37 23.67 -3.00
CA GLN A 62 2.69 22.52 -2.16
C GLN A 62 1.52 21.54 -2.08
N GLN A 63 0.27 22.02 -1.98
CA GLN A 63 -0.91 21.15 -1.96
C GLN A 63 -1.03 20.36 -3.27
N VAL A 64 -0.98 21.06 -4.42
CA VAL A 64 -1.09 20.43 -5.75
C VAL A 64 0.00 19.41 -5.97
N THR A 65 1.25 19.74 -5.68
CA THR A 65 2.39 18.82 -5.89
C THR A 65 2.37 17.63 -4.93
N SER A 66 1.94 17.82 -3.68
CA SER A 66 1.78 16.74 -2.71
C SER A 66 0.66 15.79 -3.13
N GLU A 67 -0.49 16.32 -3.54
CA GLU A 67 -1.61 15.50 -4.03
C GLU A 67 -1.22 14.75 -5.29
N LEU A 68 -0.57 15.40 -6.25
CA LEU A 68 -0.08 14.77 -7.47
C LEU A 68 0.85 13.59 -7.15
N SER A 69 1.84 13.81 -6.29
CA SER A 69 2.78 12.76 -5.88
C SER A 69 2.06 11.58 -5.20
N ALA A 70 1.09 11.86 -4.33
CA ALA A 70 0.34 10.84 -3.62
C ALA A 70 -0.53 9.99 -4.57
N VAL A 71 -1.26 10.63 -5.49
CA VAL A 71 -2.13 9.92 -6.46
C VAL A 71 -1.28 9.13 -7.45
N GLN A 72 -0.21 9.71 -7.99
CA GLN A 72 0.72 9.00 -8.88
C GLN A 72 1.37 7.80 -8.19
N GLY A 73 1.76 7.94 -6.92
CA GLY A 73 2.34 6.84 -6.15
C GLY A 73 1.38 5.66 -5.98
N LYS A 74 0.12 5.95 -5.67
CA LYS A 74 -0.94 4.93 -5.55
C LYS A 74 -1.21 4.24 -6.89
N LEU A 75 -1.36 5.02 -7.96
CA LEU A 75 -1.63 4.49 -9.30
C LEU A 75 -0.50 3.57 -9.78
N ARG A 76 0.76 4.02 -9.67
CA ARG A 76 1.92 3.20 -10.04
C ARG A 76 1.99 1.91 -9.25
N LYS A 77 1.65 1.93 -7.95
CA LYS A 77 1.66 0.71 -7.13
C LYS A 77 0.64 -0.31 -7.62
N ILE A 78 -0.56 0.13 -7.99
CA ILE A 78 -1.60 -0.77 -8.53
C ILE A 78 -1.16 -1.34 -9.88
N GLU A 79 -0.65 -0.49 -10.77
CA GLU A 79 -0.17 -0.89 -12.10
C GLU A 79 1.01 -1.87 -12.01
N ASP A 80 1.95 -1.63 -11.10
CA ASP A 80 3.09 -2.52 -10.84
C ASP A 80 2.63 -3.89 -10.35
N LEU A 81 1.76 -3.94 -9.34
CA LEU A 81 1.22 -5.19 -8.82
C LEU A 81 0.44 -5.97 -9.88
N ARG A 82 -0.36 -5.28 -10.69
CA ARG A 82 -1.10 -5.87 -11.81
C ARG A 82 -0.17 -6.45 -12.87
N GLN A 83 0.89 -5.72 -13.23
CA GLN A 83 1.88 -6.18 -14.21
C GLN A 83 2.63 -7.40 -13.68
N ARG A 84 3.15 -7.35 -12.46
CA ARG A 84 3.89 -8.46 -11.84
C ARG A 84 3.02 -9.71 -11.72
N LEU A 85 1.76 -9.58 -11.31
CA LEU A 85 0.81 -10.69 -11.25
C LEU A 85 0.55 -11.30 -12.63
N SER A 86 0.48 -10.47 -13.68
CA SER A 86 0.32 -10.92 -15.06
C SER A 86 1.57 -11.60 -15.63
N ASP A 87 2.75 -11.21 -15.15
CA ASP A 87 4.03 -11.74 -15.63
C ASP A 87 4.42 -13.06 -14.94
N LEU A 88 3.86 -13.35 -13.77
CA LEU A 88 4.22 -14.51 -12.95
C LEU A 88 4.01 -15.86 -13.66
N PRO A 89 2.95 -16.09 -14.47
CA PRO A 89 2.83 -17.30 -15.29
C PRO A 89 3.95 -17.46 -16.30
N ILE A 90 4.42 -16.35 -16.88
CA ILE A 90 5.53 -16.35 -17.86
C ILE A 90 6.85 -16.66 -17.14
N MET A 91 7.04 -16.07 -15.95
CA MET A 91 8.20 -16.40 -15.11
C MET A 91 8.23 -17.88 -14.76
N TYR A 92 7.09 -18.46 -14.42
CA TYR A 92 6.96 -19.88 -14.12
C TYR A 92 7.36 -20.76 -15.30
N GLU A 93 6.87 -20.46 -16.52
CA GLU A 93 7.23 -21.19 -17.73
C GLU A 93 8.76 -21.14 -18.01
N LEU A 94 9.37 -19.95 -17.86
CA LEU A 94 10.81 -19.78 -18.07
C LEU A 94 11.63 -20.53 -17.01
N SER A 95 11.21 -20.52 -15.76
CA SER A 95 11.88 -21.18 -14.65
C SER A 95 11.88 -22.70 -14.78
N GLU A 96 10.79 -23.28 -15.27
CA GLU A 96 10.69 -24.70 -15.59
C GLU A 96 11.69 -25.12 -16.68
N GLU A 97 11.94 -24.26 -17.69
CA GLU A 97 12.91 -24.52 -18.76
C GLU A 97 14.36 -24.48 -18.26
N GLU A 98 14.67 -23.63 -17.28
CA GLU A 98 16.03 -23.46 -16.73
C GLU A 98 16.35 -24.45 -15.59
N GLY A 99 15.34 -25.10 -15.00
CA GLY A 99 15.50 -26.15 -13.97
C GLY A 99 15.87 -25.65 -12.57
N ASP A 100 15.79 -24.33 -12.32
CA ASP A 100 16.20 -23.66 -11.07
C ASP A 100 15.09 -22.77 -10.48
N GLY A 101 13.87 -22.90 -11.00
CA GLY A 101 12.88 -21.83 -10.97
C GLY A 101 11.84 -21.80 -9.88
N ASP A 102 11.66 -22.87 -9.12
CA ASP A 102 10.59 -22.95 -8.13
C ASP A 102 10.77 -21.91 -7.01
N GLU A 103 12.00 -21.67 -6.56
CA GLU A 103 12.30 -20.75 -5.46
C GLU A 103 12.04 -19.27 -5.82
N VAL A 104 12.43 -18.86 -7.03
CA VAL A 104 12.23 -17.48 -7.50
C VAL A 104 10.74 -17.15 -7.67
N VAL A 105 9.96 -18.10 -8.20
CA VAL A 105 8.50 -17.93 -8.37
C VAL A 105 7.78 -17.91 -7.02
N ASP A 106 8.20 -18.79 -6.09
CA ASP A 106 7.62 -18.84 -4.75
C ASP A 106 7.94 -17.56 -3.93
N GLU A 107 9.16 -17.00 -4.09
CA GLU A 107 9.54 -15.72 -3.49
C GLU A 107 8.69 -14.56 -4.07
N GLU A 108 8.56 -14.46 -5.40
CA GLU A 108 7.76 -13.43 -6.05
C GLU A 108 6.28 -13.51 -5.67
N LEU A 109 5.72 -14.72 -5.62
CA LEU A 109 4.36 -14.97 -5.18
C LEU A 109 4.13 -14.54 -3.72
N SER A 110 5.11 -14.82 -2.85
CA SER A 110 5.06 -14.41 -1.44
C SER A 110 5.10 -12.90 -1.28
N ASP A 111 5.96 -12.20 -2.03
CA ASP A 111 6.08 -10.74 -2.01
C ASP A 111 4.82 -10.07 -2.58
N LEU A 112 4.28 -10.58 -3.70
CA LEU A 112 3.01 -10.11 -4.25
C LEU A 112 1.86 -10.25 -3.26
N ARG A 113 1.78 -11.38 -2.55
CA ARG A 113 0.76 -11.60 -1.52
C ARG A 113 0.86 -10.56 -0.42
N GLU A 114 2.05 -10.36 0.15
CA GLU A 114 2.27 -9.38 1.21
C GLU A 114 1.88 -7.96 0.76
N GLN A 115 2.25 -7.58 -0.46
CA GLN A 115 1.97 -6.25 -0.98
C GLN A 115 0.49 -6.04 -1.31
N ILE A 116 -0.20 -7.05 -1.86
CA ILE A 116 -1.64 -6.98 -2.16
C ILE A 116 -2.46 -6.95 -0.86
N GLU A 117 -2.12 -7.78 0.13
CA GLU A 117 -2.76 -7.75 1.45
C GLU A 117 -2.58 -6.38 2.15
N ALA A 118 -1.37 -5.81 2.11
CA ALA A 118 -1.11 -4.48 2.64
C ALA A 118 -1.91 -3.39 1.92
N LEU A 119 -2.07 -3.51 0.59
CA LEU A 119 -2.86 -2.58 -0.20
C LEU A 119 -4.36 -2.74 0.09
N GLU A 120 -4.86 -3.97 0.27
CA GLU A 120 -6.24 -4.25 0.67
C GLU A 120 -6.58 -3.56 2.00
N VAL A 121 -5.75 -3.75 3.02
CA VAL A 121 -5.92 -3.08 4.33
C VAL A 121 -5.96 -1.57 4.17
N THR A 122 -5.02 -1.00 3.40
CA THR A 122 -4.96 0.45 3.15
C THR A 122 -6.21 0.95 2.41
N THR A 123 -6.74 0.14 1.48
CA THR A 123 -7.95 0.48 0.72
C THR A 123 -9.20 0.43 1.60
N MET A 124 -9.30 -0.56 2.49
CA MET A 124 -10.39 -0.66 3.47
C MET A 124 -10.38 0.49 4.47
N LEU A 125 -9.20 1.03 4.80
CA LEU A 125 -9.00 2.16 5.71
C LEU A 125 -8.89 3.50 4.97
N SER A 126 -9.63 3.67 3.86
CA SER A 126 -9.59 4.87 3.01
C SER A 126 -10.65 5.93 3.35
N GLY A 127 -11.16 5.95 4.59
CA GLY A 127 -12.12 6.95 5.07
C GLY A 127 -11.55 8.37 5.06
N ALA A 128 -12.43 9.38 5.02
CA ALA A 128 -12.04 10.80 4.96
C ALA A 128 -11.15 11.29 6.11
N TYR A 129 -11.05 10.52 7.19
CA TYR A 129 -10.26 10.82 8.38
C TYR A 129 -9.01 9.94 8.54
N ASP A 130 -8.87 8.87 7.75
CA ASP A 130 -7.80 7.87 7.95
C ASP A 130 -6.40 8.40 7.59
N GLN A 131 -6.35 9.48 6.82
CA GLN A 131 -5.08 10.16 6.48
C GLN A 131 -4.73 11.31 7.44
N ARG A 132 -5.56 11.54 8.48
CA ARG A 132 -5.31 12.60 9.45
C ARG A 132 -4.42 12.11 10.58
N GLU A 133 -3.84 13.08 11.29
CA GLU A 133 -3.10 12.81 12.52
C GLU A 133 -4.00 12.14 13.55
N ALA A 134 -3.44 11.13 14.25
CA ALA A 134 -4.13 10.42 15.32
C ALA A 134 -3.65 10.91 16.69
N VAL A 135 -4.58 11.12 17.62
CA VAL A 135 -4.27 11.40 19.02
C VAL A 135 -4.50 10.15 19.85
N ILE A 136 -3.42 9.64 20.46
CA ILE A 136 -3.48 8.50 21.37
C ILE A 136 -3.47 9.00 22.81
N ASN A 137 -4.50 8.66 23.56
CA ASN A 137 -4.59 8.99 24.99
C ASN A 137 -4.50 7.70 25.81
N ILE A 138 -3.41 7.58 26.59
CA ILE A 138 -3.16 6.43 27.45
C ILE A 138 -3.38 6.87 28.89
N ARG A 139 -4.30 6.20 29.59
CA ARG A 139 -4.61 6.51 30.99
C ARG A 139 -4.40 5.30 31.87
N SER A 140 -3.67 5.49 32.97
CA SER A 140 -3.59 4.47 34.00
C SER A 140 -4.96 4.37 34.71
N GLY A 141 -5.46 3.15 34.88
CA GLY A 141 -6.66 2.87 35.66
C GLY A 141 -6.38 2.87 37.17
N ALA A 142 -7.32 2.35 37.95
CA ALA A 142 -7.22 2.27 39.42
C ALA A 142 -6.26 1.16 39.91
N GLY A 143 -5.04 1.11 39.40
CA GLY A 143 -4.03 0.07 39.68
C GLY A 143 -2.79 0.56 40.42
N GLY A 144 -2.76 1.80 40.90
CA GLY A 144 -1.59 2.36 41.61
C GLY A 144 -0.35 2.46 40.69
N VAL A 145 0.83 2.25 41.27
CA VAL A 145 2.13 2.37 40.58
C VAL A 145 2.24 1.40 39.40
N ASP A 146 1.80 0.16 39.55
CA ASP A 146 1.86 -0.86 38.47
C ASP A 146 1.05 -0.45 37.24
N ALA A 147 -0.10 0.22 37.41
CA ALA A 147 -0.91 0.71 36.31
C ALA A 147 -0.27 1.91 35.61
N ALA A 148 0.44 2.76 36.37
CA ALA A 148 1.22 3.86 35.79
C ALA A 148 2.41 3.35 34.98
N ASP A 149 3.15 2.37 35.51
CA ASP A 149 4.26 1.72 34.79
C ASP A 149 3.79 1.04 33.50
N TRP A 150 2.62 0.39 33.56
CA TRP A 150 2.02 -0.22 32.38
C TRP A 150 1.65 0.83 31.31
N ALA A 151 1.08 1.96 31.70
CA ALA A 151 0.75 3.05 30.79
C ALA A 151 2.01 3.63 30.12
N GLU A 152 3.11 3.77 30.87
CA GLU A 152 4.41 4.18 30.31
C GLU A 152 4.97 3.16 29.32
N MET A 153 4.85 1.87 29.61
CA MET A 153 5.24 0.80 28.68
C MET A 153 4.45 0.87 27.38
N LEU A 154 3.13 1.09 27.43
CA LEU A 154 2.28 1.26 26.24
C LEU A 154 2.67 2.50 25.46
N MET A 155 2.91 3.63 26.10
CA MET A 155 3.38 4.84 25.43
C MET A 155 4.68 4.58 24.67
N ARG A 156 5.64 3.92 25.29
CA ARG A 156 6.91 3.55 24.67
C ARG A 156 6.73 2.59 23.49
N MET A 157 5.81 1.63 23.61
CA MET A 157 5.47 0.68 22.56
C MET A 157 4.93 1.41 21.31
N TYR A 158 3.93 2.27 21.49
CA TYR A 158 3.31 3.02 20.39
C TYR A 158 4.28 4.03 19.75
N THR A 159 5.09 4.71 20.55
CA THR A 159 6.12 5.61 20.03
C THR A 159 7.10 4.89 19.12
N ARG A 160 7.64 3.75 19.57
CA ARG A 160 8.56 2.94 18.76
C ARG A 160 7.92 2.35 17.51
N TRP A 161 6.66 1.95 17.61
CA TRP A 161 5.92 1.46 16.46
C TRP A 161 5.75 2.58 15.41
N ALA A 162 5.35 3.75 15.84
CA ALA A 162 5.15 4.90 14.97
C ALA A 162 6.47 5.33 14.29
N GLU A 163 7.56 5.44 15.04
CA GLU A 163 8.90 5.74 14.50
C GLU A 163 9.35 4.70 13.47
N LYS A 164 9.14 3.40 13.77
CA LYS A 164 9.48 2.31 12.85
C LYS A 164 8.70 2.39 11.53
N ASN A 165 7.46 2.89 11.58
CA ASN A 165 6.59 3.07 10.41
C ASN A 165 6.71 4.46 9.77
N GLY A 166 7.70 5.28 10.16
CA GLY A 166 7.98 6.58 9.55
C GLY A 166 7.03 7.71 9.97
N HIS A 167 6.24 7.50 11.03
CA HIS A 167 5.37 8.53 11.58
C HIS A 167 6.11 9.44 12.55
N LYS A 168 5.87 10.74 12.46
CA LYS A 168 6.34 11.70 13.45
C LYS A 168 5.50 11.58 14.72
N VAL A 169 6.15 11.58 15.89
CA VAL A 169 5.48 11.49 17.20
C VAL A 169 5.79 12.74 18.01
N ASP A 170 4.75 13.43 18.43
CA ASP A 170 4.83 14.56 19.35
C ASP A 170 4.08 14.20 20.64
N VAL A 171 4.75 14.27 21.78
CA VAL A 171 4.14 14.03 23.10
C VAL A 171 3.65 15.37 23.64
N TYR A 172 2.32 15.51 23.76
CA TYR A 172 1.72 16.78 24.18
C TYR A 172 1.72 16.97 25.71
N ASP A 173 1.46 15.91 26.47
CA ASP A 173 1.38 15.98 27.94
C ASP A 173 1.65 14.62 28.58
N ILE A 174 2.34 14.64 29.73
CA ILE A 174 2.54 13.48 30.59
C ILE A 174 2.28 13.94 32.04
N SER A 175 1.23 13.40 32.65
CA SER A 175 0.93 13.60 34.08
C SER A 175 1.14 12.30 34.86
N TYR A 176 1.90 12.40 35.96
CA TYR A 176 2.18 11.28 36.87
C TYR A 176 1.26 11.31 38.08
#